data_d94c483e10657ae5059ece6bfcf381f5
#
_entry.id   d94c483e10657ae5059ece6bfcf381f5
#
_cell.length_a   1.000
_cell.length_b   1.000
_cell.length_c   1.000
_cell.angle_alpha   90.00
_cell.angle_beta   90.00
_cell.angle_gamma   90.00
#
_symmetry.space_group_name_H-M   'P 1'
#
loop_
_entity.id
_entity.type
_entity.pdbx_description
1 polymer ?
#
loop_
_entity_poly.entity_id
_entity_poly.type
_entity_poly.pdbx_seq_one_letter_code
_entity_poly.pdbx_strand_id
1 'polypeptide(L)'
;MHVFCDESGGAGRDDSLFLAVAVPLAADRAARLMKSFRKATGLRGEVKGSRLSDRDRALFLDLLGRNAVPAATAVVCSGHDPLGNWAIGALDEQELWAELMVECSLPLGTGAASLAVTVDRRYHGSQGQRAQRRIAAALANRSGANRITVQFVDSAASDGVQIADILANTVYRDLTAARARRGFAEGLAAGLVAVRPLELKDRRPHWLEPATA
;
A
#
# COMPACT_ATOMS: atom_id res chain seq x y z
N MET A 1 -15.03 6.45 -3.81
CA MET A 1 -13.56 6.47 -3.83
C MET A 1 -13.06 5.11 -4.28
N HIS A 2 -12.12 5.02 -5.22
CA HIS A 2 -11.43 3.78 -5.57
C HIS A 2 -9.96 3.91 -5.15
N VAL A 3 -9.43 2.87 -4.50
CA VAL A 3 -8.08 2.82 -3.96
C VAL A 3 -7.42 1.53 -4.42
N PHE A 4 -6.19 1.63 -4.92
CA PHE A 4 -5.35 0.48 -5.28
C PHE A 4 -4.24 0.32 -4.25
N CYS A 5 -3.99 -0.90 -3.79
CA CYS A 5 -3.01 -1.19 -2.76
C CYS A 5 -2.05 -2.28 -3.20
N ASP A 6 -0.81 -2.13 -2.77
CA ASP A 6 0.23 -3.14 -2.86
C ASP A 6 1.24 -2.97 -1.72
N GLU A 7 2.07 -3.97 -1.48
CA GLU A 7 3.10 -3.97 -0.46
C GLU A 7 4.51 -4.08 -1.03
N SER A 8 5.50 -3.80 -0.17
CA SER A 8 6.91 -4.08 -0.43
C SER A 8 7.64 -4.48 0.85
N GLY A 9 8.61 -5.39 0.72
CA GLY A 9 9.30 -5.98 1.86
C GLY A 9 8.55 -7.19 2.42
N GLY A 10 8.75 -7.48 3.70
CA GLY A 10 8.13 -8.62 4.37
C GLY A 10 8.32 -8.61 5.87
N ALA A 11 7.51 -9.35 6.61
CA ALA A 11 7.57 -9.50 8.07
C ALA A 11 8.72 -10.40 8.56
N GLY A 12 9.64 -10.79 7.67
CA GLY A 12 10.76 -11.68 8.00
C GLY A 12 11.92 -10.96 8.67
N ARG A 13 12.54 -11.67 9.58
CA ARG A 13 13.83 -11.56 10.28
C ARG A 13 14.60 -10.23 10.19
N ASP A 14 15.10 -9.81 11.36
CA ASP A 14 16.17 -8.82 11.58
C ASP A 14 16.29 -7.69 10.55
N ASP A 15 15.85 -6.50 10.91
CA ASP A 15 15.88 -5.26 10.09
C ASP A 15 14.92 -5.18 8.90
N SER A 16 14.00 -6.10 8.74
CA SER A 16 13.09 -6.07 7.61
C SER A 16 12.10 -4.92 7.74
N LEU A 17 12.03 -4.13 6.68
CA LEU A 17 10.99 -3.15 6.49
C LEU A 17 9.82 -3.84 5.77
N PHE A 18 8.61 -3.66 6.29
CA PHE A 18 7.40 -4.08 5.62
C PHE A 18 6.47 -2.87 5.49
N LEU A 19 6.02 -2.58 4.30
CA LEU A 19 5.15 -1.43 4.06
C LEU A 19 4.05 -1.75 3.06
N ALA A 20 2.94 -1.03 3.18
CA ALA A 20 1.88 -1.01 2.17
C ALA A 20 1.65 0.42 1.68
N VAL A 21 1.29 0.53 0.41
CA VAL A 21 0.91 1.80 -0.22
C VAL A 21 -0.51 1.70 -0.75
N ALA A 22 -1.30 2.74 -0.52
CA ALA A 22 -2.63 2.92 -1.07
C ALA A 22 -2.67 4.16 -1.97
N VAL A 23 -3.18 4.01 -3.19
CA VAL A 23 -3.26 5.05 -4.22
C VAL A 23 -4.72 5.34 -4.57
N PRO A 24 -5.23 6.53 -4.28
CA PRO A 24 -6.59 6.91 -4.65
C PRO A 24 -6.62 7.31 -6.13
N LEU A 25 -7.21 6.47 -6.97
CA LEU A 25 -7.23 6.66 -8.42
C LEU A 25 -8.41 5.93 -9.08
N ALA A 26 -9.04 6.55 -10.07
CA ALA A 26 -10.02 5.87 -10.88
C ALA A 26 -9.34 4.87 -11.86
N ALA A 27 -9.98 3.73 -12.13
CA ALA A 27 -9.39 2.66 -12.94
C ALA A 27 -9.05 3.11 -14.37
N ASP A 28 -9.91 3.90 -15.01
CA ASP A 28 -9.68 4.47 -16.34
C ASP A 28 -8.48 5.42 -16.36
N ARG A 29 -8.29 6.16 -15.27
CA ARG A 29 -7.16 7.06 -15.10
C ARG A 29 -5.85 6.28 -14.88
N ALA A 30 -5.89 5.20 -14.10
CA ALA A 30 -4.78 4.28 -13.93
C ALA A 30 -4.33 3.69 -15.28
N ALA A 31 -5.28 3.24 -16.08
CA ALA A 31 -5.01 2.68 -17.42
C ALA A 31 -4.35 3.72 -18.35
N ARG A 32 -4.84 4.97 -18.37
CA ARG A 32 -4.24 6.04 -19.17
C ARG A 32 -2.81 6.37 -18.74
N LEU A 33 -2.58 6.43 -17.43
CA LEU A 33 -1.26 6.72 -16.86
C LEU A 33 -0.27 5.62 -17.21
N MET A 34 -0.63 4.35 -16.98
CA MET A 34 0.24 3.21 -17.29
C MET A 34 0.50 3.07 -18.80
N LYS A 35 -0.49 3.36 -19.64
CA LYS A 35 -0.30 3.43 -21.11
C LYS A 35 0.74 4.48 -21.47
N SER A 36 0.69 5.66 -20.89
CA SER A 36 1.66 6.74 -21.13
C SER A 36 3.04 6.36 -20.64
N PHE A 37 3.13 5.74 -19.46
CA PHE A 37 4.38 5.26 -18.89
C PHE A 37 5.04 4.18 -19.77
N ARG A 38 4.28 3.14 -20.16
CA ARG A 38 4.77 2.09 -21.06
C ARG A 38 5.23 2.66 -22.41
N LYS A 39 4.51 3.64 -22.97
CA LYS A 39 4.92 4.31 -24.21
C LYS A 39 6.24 5.05 -24.05
N ALA A 40 6.45 5.73 -22.93
CA ALA A 40 7.67 6.52 -22.69
C ALA A 40 8.90 5.67 -22.38
N THR A 41 8.71 4.50 -21.75
CA THR A 41 9.80 3.58 -21.35
C THR A 41 10.05 2.45 -22.33
N GLY A 42 9.12 2.16 -23.23
CA GLY A 42 9.17 0.99 -24.13
C GLY A 42 8.82 -0.34 -23.44
N LEU A 43 8.44 -0.32 -22.16
CA LEU A 43 8.04 -1.50 -21.40
C LEU A 43 6.76 -2.11 -21.96
N ARG A 44 6.66 -3.44 -21.92
CA ARG A 44 5.50 -4.18 -22.38
C ARG A 44 4.99 -5.12 -21.29
N GLY A 45 3.67 -5.36 -21.30
CA GLY A 45 3.03 -6.27 -20.34
C GLY A 45 2.98 -5.71 -18.91
N GLU A 46 3.13 -6.59 -17.95
CA GLU A 46 3.16 -6.25 -16.53
C GLU A 46 4.43 -5.46 -16.18
N VAL A 47 4.24 -4.36 -15.47
CA VAL A 47 5.34 -3.54 -14.94
C VAL A 47 5.49 -3.81 -13.46
N LYS A 48 6.65 -4.31 -13.05
CA LYS A 48 7.00 -4.55 -11.64
C LYS A 48 7.94 -3.46 -11.12
N GLY A 49 7.58 -2.83 -10.00
CA GLY A 49 8.35 -1.78 -9.37
C GLY A 49 9.79 -2.22 -9.07
N SER A 50 9.99 -3.47 -8.63
CA SER A 50 11.32 -4.02 -8.32
C SER A 50 12.28 -4.08 -9.54
N ARG A 51 11.75 -4.07 -10.76
CA ARG A 51 12.52 -4.17 -12.01
C ARG A 51 12.80 -2.82 -12.67
N LEU A 52 12.23 -1.74 -12.16
CA LEU A 52 12.42 -0.41 -12.74
C LEU A 52 13.80 0.15 -12.41
N SER A 53 14.41 0.80 -13.40
CA SER A 53 15.58 1.63 -13.20
C SER A 53 15.22 2.91 -12.42
N ASP A 54 16.21 3.59 -11.84
CA ASP A 54 15.98 4.86 -11.15
C ASP A 54 15.47 5.94 -12.11
N ARG A 55 15.89 5.91 -13.37
CA ARG A 55 15.38 6.78 -14.43
C ARG A 55 13.88 6.55 -14.68
N ASP A 56 13.46 5.29 -14.78
CA ASP A 56 12.06 4.95 -15.04
C ASP A 56 11.19 5.32 -13.84
N ARG A 57 11.69 5.16 -12.61
CA ARG A 57 11.01 5.61 -11.39
C ARG A 57 10.81 7.13 -11.37
N ALA A 58 11.87 7.89 -11.68
CA ALA A 58 11.79 9.34 -11.75
C ALA A 58 10.79 9.80 -12.80
N LEU A 59 10.77 9.16 -13.98
CA LEU A 59 9.79 9.42 -15.02
C LEU A 59 8.36 9.08 -14.55
N PHE A 60 8.19 7.97 -13.83
CA PHE A 60 6.89 7.58 -13.29
C PHE A 60 6.35 8.59 -12.27
N LEU A 61 7.19 9.05 -11.34
CA LEU A 61 6.82 10.08 -10.35
C LEU A 61 6.47 11.41 -11.02
N ASP A 62 7.22 11.81 -12.04
CA ASP A 62 6.89 12.99 -12.86
C ASP A 62 5.54 12.86 -13.57
N LEU A 63 5.23 11.69 -14.12
CA LEU A 63 3.93 11.43 -14.72
C LEU A 63 2.78 11.47 -13.69
N LEU A 64 2.98 10.94 -12.49
CA LEU A 64 1.99 11.06 -11.40
C LEU A 64 1.72 12.51 -11.05
N GLY A 65 2.77 13.32 -10.88
CA GLY A 65 2.66 14.74 -10.57
C GLY A 65 1.93 15.52 -11.66
N ARG A 66 2.33 15.36 -12.92
CA ARG A 66 1.71 16.03 -14.08
C ARG A 66 0.23 15.65 -14.26
N ASN A 67 -0.14 14.44 -13.89
CA ASN A 67 -1.53 14.00 -13.94
C ASN A 67 -2.32 14.39 -12.69
N ALA A 68 -1.76 15.16 -11.77
CA ALA A 68 -2.41 15.56 -10.52
C ALA A 68 -3.06 14.36 -9.79
N VAL A 69 -2.34 13.24 -9.71
CA VAL A 69 -2.78 12.09 -8.92
C VAL A 69 -2.77 12.51 -7.46
N PRO A 70 -3.86 12.30 -6.71
CA PRO A 70 -3.88 12.64 -5.29
C PRO A 70 -2.76 11.89 -4.53
N ALA A 71 -2.28 12.48 -3.46
CA ALA A 71 -1.23 11.87 -2.64
C ALA A 71 -1.62 10.45 -2.20
N ALA A 72 -0.72 9.51 -2.45
CA ALA A 72 -0.84 8.15 -1.93
C ALA A 72 -0.50 8.12 -0.43
N THR A 73 -0.95 7.10 0.28
CA THR A 73 -0.59 6.87 1.68
C THR A 73 0.26 5.62 1.78
N ALA A 74 1.44 5.73 2.38
CA ALA A 74 2.28 4.60 2.75
C ALA A 74 2.26 4.40 4.27
N VAL A 75 2.07 3.15 4.69
CA VAL A 75 2.20 2.75 6.10
C VAL A 75 3.35 1.78 6.23
N VAL A 76 4.25 2.08 7.14
CA VAL A 76 5.52 1.39 7.30
C VAL A 76 5.58 0.70 8.65
N CYS A 77 5.92 -0.59 8.64
CA CYS A 77 6.26 -1.36 9.82
C CYS A 77 7.75 -1.71 9.78
N SER A 78 8.48 -1.37 10.84
CA SER A 78 9.91 -1.69 10.98
C SER A 78 10.10 -2.66 12.14
N GLY A 79 10.86 -3.73 11.92
CA GLY A 79 11.24 -4.68 12.96
C GLY A 79 12.07 -4.07 14.09
N HIS A 80 12.61 -2.88 13.87
CA HIS A 80 13.45 -2.13 14.84
C HIS A 80 12.71 -0.98 15.54
N ASP A 81 11.39 -0.94 15.49
CA ASP A 81 10.67 0.01 16.35
C ASP A 81 10.90 -0.37 17.81
N PRO A 82 11.55 0.48 18.64
CA PRO A 82 11.78 0.21 20.06
C PRO A 82 10.51 -0.01 20.86
N LEU A 83 9.35 0.39 20.33
CA LEU A 83 8.02 0.08 20.88
C LEU A 83 7.38 -1.15 20.19
N GLY A 84 7.91 -1.63 19.06
CA GLY A 84 7.25 -2.52 18.13
C GLY A 84 7.72 -3.96 18.05
N ASN A 85 8.92 -4.27 18.57
CA ASN A 85 9.51 -5.62 18.41
C ASN A 85 8.61 -6.78 18.86
N TRP A 86 7.67 -6.55 19.75
CA TRP A 86 6.76 -7.59 20.23
C TRP A 86 5.37 -7.50 19.58
N ALA A 87 4.96 -6.36 19.05
CA ALA A 87 3.69 -6.24 18.33
C ALA A 87 3.75 -7.00 17.00
N ILE A 88 4.92 -7.00 16.33
CA ILE A 88 5.17 -7.80 15.13
C ILE A 88 5.24 -9.28 15.49
N GLY A 89 5.83 -9.65 16.61
CA GLY A 89 5.87 -11.04 17.10
C GLY A 89 4.52 -11.59 17.59
N ALA A 90 3.53 -10.73 17.83
CA ALA A 90 2.19 -11.12 18.26
C ALA A 90 1.21 -11.32 17.10
N LEU A 91 1.54 -10.80 15.90
CA LEU A 91 0.75 -10.97 14.69
C LEU A 91 1.44 -11.96 13.77
N ASP A 92 0.66 -12.85 13.16
CA ASP A 92 1.17 -13.59 12.01
C ASP A 92 1.34 -12.64 10.81
N GLU A 93 2.14 -13.06 9.84
CA GLU A 93 2.45 -12.25 8.67
C GLU A 93 1.18 -11.82 7.90
N GLN A 94 0.18 -12.69 7.83
CA GLN A 94 -1.09 -12.40 7.16
C GLN A 94 -1.88 -11.32 7.92
N GLU A 95 -1.85 -11.37 9.23
CA GLU A 95 -2.52 -10.38 10.09
C GLU A 95 -1.87 -9.01 9.94
N LEU A 96 -0.56 -8.96 10.02
CA LEU A 96 0.21 -7.74 9.83
C LEU A 96 0.00 -7.14 8.44
N TRP A 97 0.01 -7.98 7.41
CA TRP A 97 -0.27 -7.57 6.04
C TRP A 97 -1.68 -6.97 5.91
N ALA A 98 -2.68 -7.63 6.48
CA ALA A 98 -4.06 -7.13 6.43
C ALA A 98 -4.19 -5.77 7.14
N GLU A 99 -3.52 -5.59 8.29
CA GLU A 99 -3.51 -4.32 9.00
C GLU A 99 -2.84 -3.20 8.20
N LEU A 100 -1.72 -3.47 7.57
CA LEU A 100 -1.07 -2.51 6.67
C LEU A 100 -2.00 -2.06 5.55
N MET A 101 -2.76 -2.99 4.92
CA MET A 101 -3.74 -2.66 3.89
C MET A 101 -4.88 -1.79 4.42
N VAL A 102 -5.36 -2.08 5.63
CA VAL A 102 -6.38 -1.25 6.30
C VAL A 102 -5.82 0.13 6.58
N GLU A 103 -4.69 0.21 7.26
CA GLU A 103 -4.11 1.47 7.70
C GLU A 103 -3.75 2.40 6.54
N CYS A 104 -3.20 1.90 5.44
CA CYS A 104 -2.89 2.74 4.29
C CYS A 104 -4.17 3.23 3.57
N SER A 105 -5.27 2.48 3.63
CA SER A 105 -6.52 2.83 2.96
C SER A 105 -7.42 3.76 3.77
N LEU A 106 -7.37 3.72 5.11
CA LEU A 106 -8.25 4.47 6.00
C LEU A 106 -8.27 5.98 5.74
N PRO A 107 -7.12 6.68 5.65
CA PRO A 107 -7.12 8.13 5.45
C PRO A 107 -7.82 8.55 4.15
N LEU A 108 -7.75 7.67 3.14
CA LEU A 108 -8.34 7.90 1.83
C LEU A 108 -9.85 7.65 1.81
N GLY A 109 -10.35 6.78 2.71
CA GLY A 109 -11.76 6.44 2.82
C GLY A 109 -12.57 7.36 3.72
N THR A 110 -11.92 8.19 4.54
CA THR A 110 -12.60 9.06 5.51
C THR A 110 -13.51 10.05 4.80
N GLY A 111 -14.80 10.03 5.16
CA GLY A 111 -15.82 10.89 4.57
C GLY A 111 -16.30 10.47 3.17
N ALA A 112 -15.82 9.36 2.63
CA ALA A 112 -16.29 8.84 1.35
C ALA A 112 -17.64 8.12 1.54
N ALA A 113 -18.61 8.35 0.65
CA ALA A 113 -19.87 7.61 0.65
C ALA A 113 -19.66 6.11 0.34
N SER A 114 -18.64 5.79 -0.47
CA SER A 114 -18.25 4.42 -0.76
C SER A 114 -16.74 4.32 -0.95
N LEU A 115 -16.16 3.20 -0.51
CA LEU A 115 -14.74 2.87 -0.65
C LEU A 115 -14.60 1.51 -1.32
N ALA A 116 -13.98 1.50 -2.49
CA ALA A 116 -13.59 0.28 -3.20
C ALA A 116 -12.06 0.13 -3.11
N VAL A 117 -11.59 -0.94 -2.50
CA VAL A 117 -10.17 -1.23 -2.33
C VAL A 117 -9.81 -2.44 -3.19
N THR A 118 -8.86 -2.25 -4.09
CA THR A 118 -8.30 -3.31 -4.94
C THR A 118 -6.86 -3.56 -4.53
N VAL A 119 -6.55 -4.78 -4.13
CA VAL A 119 -5.26 -5.18 -3.55
C VAL A 119 -4.61 -6.23 -4.44
N ASP A 120 -3.27 -6.22 -4.56
CA ASP A 120 -2.55 -7.34 -5.19
C ASP A 120 -2.81 -8.65 -4.45
N ARG A 121 -2.95 -9.73 -5.22
CA ARG A 121 -3.30 -11.04 -4.67
C ARG A 121 -2.07 -11.73 -4.08
N ARG A 122 -1.85 -11.57 -2.79
CA ARG A 122 -0.81 -12.28 -2.05
C ARG A 122 -1.26 -13.68 -1.59
N TYR A 123 -2.52 -13.79 -1.16
CA TYR A 123 -3.08 -15.03 -0.60
C TYR A 123 -4.18 -15.61 -1.47
N HIS A 124 -4.27 -16.94 -1.53
CA HIS A 124 -5.23 -17.68 -2.34
C HIS A 124 -6.19 -18.52 -1.49
N GLY A 125 -7.26 -19.03 -2.10
CA GLY A 125 -8.21 -19.92 -1.46
C GLY A 125 -8.82 -19.37 -0.18
N SER A 126 -8.92 -20.18 0.86
CA SER A 126 -9.52 -19.82 2.15
C SER A 126 -8.74 -18.72 2.90
N GLN A 127 -7.42 -18.69 2.76
CA GLN A 127 -6.58 -17.63 3.35
C GLN A 127 -6.89 -16.27 2.70
N GLY A 128 -6.95 -16.22 1.38
CA GLY A 128 -7.31 -15.00 0.66
C GLY A 128 -8.70 -14.49 1.04
N GLN A 129 -9.69 -15.39 1.11
CA GLN A 129 -11.04 -15.03 1.53
C GLN A 129 -11.11 -14.52 2.98
N ARG A 130 -10.32 -15.11 3.89
CA ARG A 130 -10.24 -14.66 5.28
C ARG A 130 -9.63 -13.25 5.36
N ALA A 131 -8.51 -13.03 4.70
CA ALA A 131 -7.86 -11.73 4.65
C ALA A 131 -8.77 -10.65 4.04
N GLN A 132 -9.44 -10.95 2.93
CA GLN A 132 -10.38 -10.04 2.27
C GLN A 132 -11.52 -9.63 3.20
N ARG A 133 -12.16 -10.60 3.88
CA ARG A 133 -13.23 -10.32 4.86
C ARG A 133 -12.74 -9.48 6.03
N ARG A 134 -11.53 -9.77 6.53
CA ARG A 134 -10.90 -9.04 7.64
C ARG A 134 -10.67 -7.57 7.26
N ILE A 135 -10.06 -7.30 6.11
CA ILE A 135 -9.84 -5.94 5.61
C ILE A 135 -11.18 -5.22 5.43
N ALA A 136 -12.16 -5.86 4.81
CA ALA A 136 -13.47 -5.26 4.59
C ALA A 136 -14.18 -4.89 5.90
N ALA A 137 -14.18 -5.79 6.89
CA ALA A 137 -14.77 -5.54 8.21
C ALA A 137 -14.07 -4.40 8.96
N ALA A 138 -12.73 -4.40 8.99
CA ALA A 138 -11.96 -3.35 9.65
C ALA A 138 -12.19 -1.97 9.00
N LEU A 139 -12.23 -1.91 7.68
CA LEU A 139 -12.54 -0.67 6.96
C LEU A 139 -13.99 -0.21 7.21
N ALA A 140 -14.96 -1.12 7.22
CA ALA A 140 -16.36 -0.79 7.52
C ALA A 140 -16.53 -0.17 8.92
N ASN A 141 -15.83 -0.71 9.90
CA ASN A 141 -15.90 -0.23 11.28
C ASN A 141 -15.17 1.10 11.50
N ARG A 142 -14.16 1.43 10.69
CA ARG A 142 -13.21 2.51 10.98
C ARG A 142 -13.24 3.68 9.99
N SER A 143 -13.65 3.46 8.74
CA SER A 143 -13.62 4.52 7.71
C SER A 143 -14.84 5.44 7.74
N GLY A 144 -15.95 4.99 8.30
CA GLY A 144 -17.24 5.70 8.23
C GLY A 144 -17.90 5.67 6.84
N ALA A 145 -17.35 4.92 5.88
CA ALA A 145 -17.95 4.77 4.55
C ALA A 145 -19.18 3.85 4.62
N ASN A 146 -20.26 4.26 3.97
CA ASN A 146 -21.52 3.49 3.97
C ASN A 146 -21.41 2.16 3.19
N ARG A 147 -20.49 2.09 2.25
CA ARG A 147 -20.27 0.89 1.42
C ARG A 147 -18.80 0.62 1.23
N ILE A 148 -18.37 -0.56 1.66
CA ILE A 148 -17.00 -1.05 1.47
C ILE A 148 -17.00 -2.21 0.48
N THR A 149 -16.07 -2.20 -0.45
CA THR A 149 -15.78 -3.33 -1.34
C THR A 149 -14.28 -3.58 -1.33
N VAL A 150 -13.85 -4.79 -1.05
CA VAL A 150 -12.45 -5.22 -1.12
C VAL A 150 -12.34 -6.34 -2.13
N GLN A 151 -11.42 -6.25 -3.06
CA GLN A 151 -11.14 -7.28 -4.04
C GLN A 151 -9.66 -7.54 -4.19
N PHE A 152 -9.30 -8.80 -4.39
CA PHE A 152 -7.94 -9.23 -4.68
C PHE A 152 -7.82 -9.56 -6.17
N VAL A 153 -6.86 -8.93 -6.83
CA VAL A 153 -6.63 -9.10 -8.26
C VAL A 153 -5.18 -9.50 -8.52
N ASP A 154 -4.94 -10.10 -9.66
CA ASP A 154 -3.58 -10.30 -10.17
C ASP A 154 -3.06 -8.95 -10.70
N SER A 155 -1.85 -8.56 -10.29
CA SER A 155 -1.23 -7.31 -10.73
C SER A 155 -1.09 -7.21 -12.25
N ALA A 156 -0.88 -8.34 -12.95
CA ALA A 156 -0.84 -8.38 -14.40
C ALA A 156 -2.14 -7.90 -15.06
N ALA A 157 -3.27 -8.04 -14.37
CA ALA A 157 -4.60 -7.64 -14.84
C ALA A 157 -5.04 -6.25 -14.36
N SER A 158 -4.22 -5.53 -13.58
CA SER A 158 -4.62 -4.27 -12.96
C SER A 158 -3.55 -3.20 -13.03
N ASP A 159 -3.73 -2.23 -13.91
CA ASP A 159 -2.86 -1.06 -14.01
C ASP A 159 -2.79 -0.26 -12.70
N GLY A 160 -3.88 -0.20 -11.94
CA GLY A 160 -3.90 0.49 -10.65
C GLY A 160 -3.04 -0.20 -9.59
N VAL A 161 -3.06 -1.53 -9.54
CA VAL A 161 -2.19 -2.31 -8.65
C VAL A 161 -0.72 -2.19 -9.07
N GLN A 162 -0.42 -2.20 -10.37
CA GLN A 162 0.96 -1.94 -10.83
C GLN A 162 1.47 -0.56 -10.43
N ILE A 163 0.60 0.46 -10.42
CA ILE A 163 0.95 1.80 -9.89
C ILE A 163 1.29 1.71 -8.40
N ALA A 164 0.49 1.00 -7.62
CA ALA A 164 0.74 0.80 -6.20
C ALA A 164 2.06 0.04 -5.94
N ASP A 165 2.35 -1.04 -6.72
CA ASP A 165 3.62 -1.78 -6.68
C ASP A 165 4.83 -0.87 -6.96
N ILE A 166 4.75 -0.04 -8.00
CA ILE A 166 5.83 0.89 -8.33
C ILE A 166 6.08 1.87 -7.16
N LEU A 167 5.03 2.42 -6.57
CA LEU A 167 5.15 3.33 -5.44
C LEU A 167 5.63 2.62 -4.18
N ALA A 168 5.08 1.46 -3.84
CA ALA A 168 5.50 0.67 -2.69
C ALA A 168 6.98 0.32 -2.77
N ASN A 169 7.43 -0.16 -3.93
CA ASN A 169 8.83 -0.48 -4.15
C ASN A 169 9.73 0.76 -4.15
N THR A 170 9.26 1.89 -4.65
CA THR A 170 10.01 3.15 -4.61
C THR A 170 10.21 3.62 -3.17
N VAL A 171 9.13 3.66 -2.37
CA VAL A 171 9.20 4.00 -0.94
C VAL A 171 10.12 3.04 -0.18
N TYR A 172 9.99 1.74 -0.44
CA TYR A 172 10.84 0.72 0.19
C TYR A 172 12.33 0.95 -0.08
N ARG A 173 12.70 1.19 -1.33
CA ARG A 173 14.08 1.47 -1.71
C ARG A 173 14.61 2.75 -1.07
N ASP A 174 13.82 3.81 -1.08
CA ASP A 174 14.20 5.07 -0.48
C ASP A 174 14.42 4.92 1.03
N LEU A 175 13.53 4.23 1.75
CA LEU A 175 13.68 3.97 3.18
C LEU A 175 14.87 3.09 3.51
N THR A 176 15.13 2.06 2.71
CA THR A 176 16.29 1.17 2.91
C THR A 176 17.60 1.86 2.53
N ALA A 177 17.62 2.71 1.50
CA ALA A 177 18.78 3.49 1.11
C ALA A 177 19.08 4.63 2.11
N ALA A 178 18.06 5.24 2.71
CA ALA A 178 18.21 6.29 3.71
C ALA A 178 18.83 5.80 5.00
N ARG A 179 18.63 4.53 5.37
CA ARG A 179 19.42 3.92 6.45
C ARG A 179 20.91 3.91 6.13
N ALA A 180 21.28 3.87 4.85
CA ALA A 180 22.67 3.89 4.39
C ALA A 180 23.17 5.30 4.04
N ARG A 181 22.28 6.25 3.73
CA ARG A 181 22.63 7.60 3.27
C ARG A 181 21.66 8.61 3.89
N ARG A 182 22.11 9.56 4.65
CA ARG A 182 21.29 10.59 5.33
C ARG A 182 20.66 11.61 4.34
N GLY A 183 19.79 11.17 3.41
CA GLY A 183 19.22 12.03 2.37
C GLY A 183 17.79 11.71 1.97
N PHE A 184 17.03 11.06 2.83
CA PHE A 184 15.69 10.54 2.50
C PHE A 184 14.62 11.63 2.27
N ALA A 185 14.76 12.83 2.82
CA ALA A 185 13.70 13.82 2.85
C ALA A 185 13.36 14.45 1.47
N GLU A 186 14.25 14.38 0.49
CA GLU A 186 14.11 15.15 -0.76
C GLU A 186 13.32 14.43 -1.86
N GLY A 187 13.36 13.10 -1.94
CA GLY A 187 12.70 12.32 -3.02
C GLY A 187 11.19 12.21 -2.88
N LEU A 188 10.68 12.01 -1.66
CA LEU A 188 9.24 11.93 -1.36
C LEU A 188 8.64 13.28 -0.97
N ALA A 189 9.44 14.31 -0.73
CA ALA A 189 9.00 15.68 -0.44
C ALA A 189 8.15 16.31 -1.55
N ALA A 190 8.03 15.66 -2.70
CA ALA A 190 7.14 16.09 -3.79
C ALA A 190 5.63 15.95 -3.47
N GLY A 191 5.24 15.56 -2.25
CA GLY A 191 3.84 15.47 -1.85
C GLY A 191 3.05 14.33 -2.53
N LEU A 192 3.73 13.41 -3.22
CA LEU A 192 3.10 12.31 -3.94
C LEU A 192 2.74 11.13 -3.01
N VAL A 193 3.48 10.96 -1.91
CA VAL A 193 3.24 9.89 -0.94
C VAL A 193 3.39 10.43 0.47
N ALA A 194 2.36 10.28 1.29
CA ALA A 194 2.43 10.53 2.72
C ALA A 194 2.86 9.24 3.44
N VAL A 195 4.04 9.26 4.03
CA VAL A 195 4.60 8.09 4.75
C VAL A 195 4.33 8.24 6.25
N ARG A 196 3.80 7.21 6.88
CA ARG A 196 3.58 7.16 8.32
C ARG A 196 3.94 5.79 8.91
N PRO A 197 4.35 5.71 10.19
CA PRO A 197 4.54 4.43 10.86
C PRO A 197 3.20 3.72 11.05
N LEU A 198 3.25 2.39 11.18
CA LEU A 198 2.13 1.60 11.65
C LEU A 198 1.98 1.80 13.17
N GLU A 199 0.87 2.35 13.57
CA GLU A 199 0.50 2.49 14.99
C GLU A 199 -0.54 1.42 15.34
N LEU A 200 -0.15 0.44 16.14
CA LEU A 200 -1.07 -0.53 16.70
C LEU A 200 -1.57 0.02 18.04
N LYS A 201 -2.83 0.48 18.09
CA LYS A 201 -3.47 0.90 19.33
C LYS A 201 -3.54 -0.29 20.28
N ASP A 202 -3.14 -0.05 21.54
CA ASP A 202 -3.19 -1.01 22.65
C ASP A 202 -2.57 -2.38 22.35
N ARG A 203 -1.71 -2.45 21.32
CA ARG A 203 -0.96 -3.65 20.97
C ARG A 203 -1.84 -4.85 20.53
N ARG A 204 -3.12 -4.60 20.24
CA ARG A 204 -4.03 -5.59 19.65
C ARG A 204 -4.62 -5.04 18.36
N PRO A 205 -4.64 -5.83 17.29
CA PRO A 205 -5.38 -5.49 16.09
C PRO A 205 -6.85 -5.25 16.47
N HIS A 206 -7.46 -4.19 15.99
CA HIS A 206 -8.84 -3.81 16.34
C HIS A 206 -9.89 -4.91 16.07
N TRP A 207 -9.60 -5.84 15.16
CA TRP A 207 -10.49 -6.97 14.87
C TRP A 207 -10.43 -8.11 15.89
N LEU A 208 -9.48 -8.08 16.85
CA LEU A 208 -9.46 -9.02 17.97
C LEU A 208 -10.34 -8.57 19.14
N GLU A 209 -10.92 -7.37 19.06
CA GLU A 209 -11.97 -7.01 20.01
C GLU A 209 -13.22 -7.82 19.66
N PRO A 210 -13.79 -8.57 20.63
CA PRO A 210 -15.05 -9.24 20.42
C PRO A 210 -16.07 -8.18 20.00
N ALA A 211 -16.82 -8.45 18.92
CA ALA A 211 -17.96 -7.63 18.58
C ALA A 211 -18.80 -7.48 19.86
N THR A 212 -18.80 -6.27 20.40
CA THR A 212 -19.70 -5.96 21.52
C THR A 212 -21.12 -6.22 21.04
N ALA A 213 -21.75 -7.23 21.64
CA ALA A 213 -23.11 -7.68 21.37
C ALA A 213 -24.13 -6.57 21.64
#